data_c3cf72275b2bceadb7f03a0185834850
#
_entry.id   c3cf72275b2bceadb7f03a0185834850
#
_cell.length_a   1.000
_cell.length_b   1.000
_cell.length_c   1.000
_cell.angle_alpha   90.00
_cell.angle_beta   90.00
_cell.angle_gamma   90.00
#
_symmetry.space_group_name_H-M   'P 1'
#
loop_
_entity.id
_entity.type
_entity.pdbx_description
1 polymer ?
#
loop_
_entity_poly.entity_id
_entity_poly.type
_entity_poly.pdbx_seq_one_letter_code
_entity_poly.pdbx_strand_id
1 'polypeptide(L)'
;MRTAPQVVVIGAGTLGLCTAVNLVEQGAGVTVLETNTIASGSSGRSVGVVGTQLTDPLDLLLREHALRQFRNWESLGLEFNHIGYLRLARTEAQMELFERSAGLRAGAGFRSRLVQAESLRELVPHLNTAGLAGGIFGPDDGYIDPHALCTMLSALLRDHGGEVRQYCRLEGVIRRSGGYRLETTKGTLDCDIVVNAAGGWAPQVSAMFGQNLCVGPERH
;
A
#
# COMPACT_ATOMS: atom_id res chain seq x y z
N MET A 1 -24.01 21.35 16.12
CA MET A 1 -22.81 20.46 15.97
C MET A 1 -22.80 19.91 14.56
N ARG A 2 -21.70 20.03 13.80
CA ARG A 2 -21.58 19.31 12.51
C ARG A 2 -21.56 17.83 12.81
N THR A 3 -22.44 17.06 12.20
CA THR A 3 -22.37 15.58 12.24
C THR A 3 -21.07 15.13 11.58
N ALA A 4 -20.46 14.05 12.07
CA ALA A 4 -19.26 13.48 11.47
C ALA A 4 -19.52 13.15 9.99
N PRO A 5 -18.58 13.45 9.06
CA PRO A 5 -18.78 13.19 7.65
C PRO A 5 -18.90 11.67 7.41
N GLN A 6 -19.84 11.31 6.55
CA GLN A 6 -20.03 9.93 6.09
C GLN A 6 -19.19 9.70 4.85
N VAL A 7 -18.19 8.84 4.95
CA VAL A 7 -17.23 8.54 3.86
C VAL A 7 -17.42 7.13 3.37
N VAL A 8 -17.52 6.97 2.06
CA VAL A 8 -17.50 5.66 1.41
C VAL A 8 -16.19 5.47 0.68
N VAL A 9 -15.47 4.40 0.98
CA VAL A 9 -14.23 4.00 0.31
C VAL A 9 -14.55 2.84 -0.65
N ILE A 10 -14.17 2.98 -1.93
CA ILE A 10 -14.40 1.94 -2.94
C ILE A 10 -13.13 1.11 -3.10
N GLY A 11 -13.18 -0.15 -2.66
CA GLY A 11 -12.09 -1.12 -2.70
C GLY A 11 -11.49 -1.44 -1.33
N ALA A 12 -11.48 -2.73 -0.97
CA ALA A 12 -10.91 -3.25 0.28
C ALA A 12 -9.51 -3.89 0.06
N GLY A 13 -8.69 -3.25 -0.76
CA GLY A 13 -7.25 -3.50 -0.84
C GLY A 13 -6.49 -2.71 0.22
N THR A 14 -5.17 -2.85 0.27
CA THR A 14 -4.29 -2.17 1.23
C THR A 14 -4.54 -0.66 1.26
N LEU A 15 -4.57 0.00 0.09
CA LEU A 15 -4.78 1.44 0.01
C LEU A 15 -6.13 1.87 0.59
N GLY A 16 -7.22 1.18 0.22
CA GLY A 16 -8.56 1.50 0.70
C GLY A 16 -8.72 1.28 2.19
N LEU A 17 -8.23 0.16 2.71
CA LEU A 17 -8.31 -0.16 4.15
C LEU A 17 -7.43 0.75 4.99
N CYS A 18 -6.19 1.06 4.58
CA CYS A 18 -5.35 2.06 5.26
C CYS A 18 -6.03 3.42 5.31
N THR A 19 -6.63 3.86 4.18
CA THR A 19 -7.38 5.12 4.14
C THR A 19 -8.57 5.09 5.08
N ALA A 20 -9.34 4.00 5.08
CA ALA A 20 -10.52 3.83 5.91
C ALA A 20 -10.20 3.87 7.42
N VAL A 21 -9.13 3.18 7.85
CA VAL A 21 -8.67 3.19 9.24
C VAL A 21 -8.27 4.60 9.65
N ASN A 22 -7.45 5.30 8.85
CA ASN A 22 -7.04 6.67 9.17
C ASN A 22 -8.24 7.64 9.25
N LEU A 23 -9.26 7.48 8.40
CA LEU A 23 -10.44 8.32 8.41
C LEU A 23 -11.32 8.08 9.64
N VAL A 24 -11.53 6.82 10.03
CA VAL A 24 -12.34 6.51 11.21
C VAL A 24 -11.65 6.97 12.49
N GLU A 25 -10.34 6.86 12.59
CA GLU A 25 -9.54 7.40 13.71
C GLU A 25 -9.64 8.93 13.82
N GLN A 26 -9.90 9.63 12.72
CA GLN A 26 -10.16 11.07 12.69
C GLN A 26 -11.63 11.43 12.93
N GLY A 27 -12.46 10.44 13.24
CA GLY A 27 -13.87 10.65 13.63
C GLY A 27 -14.86 10.66 12.47
N ALA A 28 -14.49 10.23 11.27
CA ALA A 28 -15.43 10.05 10.17
C ALA A 28 -16.24 8.75 10.35
N GLY A 29 -17.49 8.73 9.90
CA GLY A 29 -18.24 7.49 9.68
C GLY A 29 -17.76 6.86 8.36
N VAL A 30 -17.24 5.63 8.40
CA VAL A 30 -16.59 5.03 7.23
C VAL A 30 -17.23 3.69 6.86
N THR A 31 -17.63 3.56 5.59
CA THR A 31 -18.02 2.30 4.97
C THR A 31 -17.11 2.00 3.79
N VAL A 32 -16.50 0.81 3.76
CA VAL A 32 -15.73 0.31 2.62
C VAL A 32 -16.62 -0.62 1.79
N LEU A 33 -16.72 -0.37 0.48
CA LEU A 33 -17.38 -1.26 -0.46
C LEU A 33 -16.35 -2.11 -1.22
N GLU A 34 -16.54 -3.42 -1.21
CA GLU A 34 -15.69 -4.35 -1.92
C GLU A 34 -16.54 -5.28 -2.81
N THR A 35 -16.16 -5.36 -4.08
CA THR A 35 -16.90 -6.16 -5.07
C THR A 35 -16.87 -7.66 -4.77
N ASN A 36 -15.73 -8.14 -4.29
CA ASN A 36 -15.51 -9.55 -3.94
C ASN A 36 -15.17 -9.70 -2.45
N THR A 37 -14.03 -10.29 -2.15
CA THR A 37 -13.49 -10.42 -0.78
C THR A 37 -12.38 -9.41 -0.54
N ILE A 38 -12.10 -9.10 0.71
CA ILE A 38 -10.95 -8.29 1.13
C ILE A 38 -9.69 -8.82 0.45
N ALA A 39 -8.85 -7.91 -0.04
CA ALA A 39 -7.59 -8.18 -0.70
C ALA A 39 -7.68 -9.00 -2.01
N SER A 40 -8.85 -9.21 -2.60
CA SER A 40 -9.01 -10.02 -3.82
C SER A 40 -8.34 -9.43 -5.08
N GLY A 41 -8.01 -8.14 -5.07
CA GLY A 41 -7.33 -7.44 -6.14
C GLY A 41 -5.79 -7.58 -6.10
N SER A 42 -5.09 -6.54 -6.54
CA SER A 42 -3.61 -6.51 -6.60
C SER A 42 -2.94 -6.72 -5.25
N SER A 43 -3.56 -6.26 -4.16
CA SER A 43 -3.00 -6.41 -2.80
C SER A 43 -2.75 -7.87 -2.45
N GLY A 44 -3.76 -8.74 -2.54
CA GLY A 44 -3.60 -10.16 -2.20
C GLY A 44 -2.88 -11.00 -3.25
N ARG A 45 -2.54 -10.40 -4.41
CA ARG A 45 -1.70 -11.03 -5.45
C ARG A 45 -0.26 -10.56 -5.43
N SER A 46 0.07 -9.66 -4.52
CA SER A 46 1.42 -9.17 -4.27
C SER A 46 2.21 -10.18 -3.44
N VAL A 47 3.52 -10.22 -3.64
CA VAL A 47 4.44 -10.97 -2.76
C VAL A 47 4.72 -10.24 -1.44
N GLY A 48 4.13 -9.08 -1.23
CA GLY A 48 4.19 -8.32 0.03
C GLY A 48 5.56 -7.75 0.37
N VAL A 49 6.44 -7.55 -0.59
CA VAL A 49 7.77 -6.94 -0.33
C VAL A 49 7.61 -5.52 0.19
N VAL A 50 8.26 -5.26 1.31
CA VAL A 50 8.42 -3.94 1.93
C VAL A 50 9.89 -3.56 1.84
N GLY A 51 10.19 -2.61 0.97
CA GLY A 51 11.57 -2.21 0.71
C GLY A 51 11.73 -0.69 0.78
N THR A 52 12.88 -0.24 1.30
CA THR A 52 13.23 1.18 1.47
C THR A 52 14.29 1.66 0.49
N GLN A 53 14.70 0.81 -0.46
CA GLN A 53 15.83 1.08 -1.35
C GLN A 53 15.42 1.92 -2.56
N LEU A 54 15.04 3.18 -2.31
CA LEU A 54 14.67 4.16 -3.31
C LEU A 54 15.67 5.31 -3.33
N THR A 55 15.67 6.05 -4.40
CA THR A 55 16.61 7.17 -4.66
C THR A 55 15.94 8.54 -4.64
N ASP A 56 14.60 8.57 -4.69
CA ASP A 56 13.84 9.82 -4.63
C ASP A 56 13.57 10.23 -3.17
N PRO A 57 13.82 11.49 -2.77
CA PRO A 57 13.59 11.95 -1.40
C PRO A 57 12.14 11.86 -0.93
N LEU A 58 11.17 12.10 -1.81
CA LEU A 58 9.74 11.98 -1.46
C LEU A 58 9.37 10.54 -1.18
N ASP A 59 9.84 9.60 -2.01
CA ASP A 59 9.64 8.17 -1.80
C ASP A 59 10.24 7.70 -0.46
N LEU A 60 11.42 8.21 -0.10
CA LEU A 60 12.05 7.90 1.20
C LEU A 60 11.21 8.41 2.38
N LEU A 61 10.68 9.63 2.29
CA LEU A 61 9.80 10.19 3.32
C LEU A 61 8.53 9.36 3.50
N LEU A 62 7.89 8.96 2.38
CA LEU A 62 6.70 8.08 2.42
C LEU A 62 7.03 6.71 3.03
N ARG A 63 8.20 6.15 2.70
CA ARG A 63 8.65 4.86 3.24
C ARG A 63 8.97 4.93 4.73
N GLU A 64 9.59 6.00 5.18
CA GLU A 64 9.83 6.23 6.61
C GLU A 64 8.51 6.24 7.39
N HIS A 65 7.52 6.97 6.88
CA HIS A 65 6.17 6.97 7.47
C HIS A 65 5.55 5.57 7.47
N ALA A 66 5.61 4.86 6.33
CA ALA A 66 5.08 3.52 6.21
C ALA A 66 5.74 2.52 7.16
N LEU A 67 7.09 2.54 7.31
CA LEU A 67 7.79 1.64 8.23
C LEU A 67 7.44 1.90 9.69
N ARG A 68 7.25 3.17 10.09
CA ARG A 68 6.74 3.46 11.44
C ARG A 68 5.37 2.81 11.66
N GLN A 69 4.51 2.87 10.66
CA GLN A 69 3.19 2.26 10.72
C GLN A 69 3.28 0.72 10.75
N PHE A 70 4.17 0.11 9.97
CA PHE A 70 4.40 -1.34 10.05
C PHE A 70 4.86 -1.78 11.44
N ARG A 71 5.78 -1.05 12.09
CA ARG A 71 6.20 -1.34 13.48
C ARG A 71 5.04 -1.28 14.47
N ASN A 72 4.13 -0.32 14.29
CA ASN A 72 2.91 -0.26 15.11
C ASN A 72 2.04 -1.50 14.87
N TRP A 73 1.89 -1.93 13.62
CA TRP A 73 1.10 -3.11 13.28
C TRP A 73 1.75 -4.43 13.73
N GLU A 74 3.07 -4.51 13.77
CA GLU A 74 3.78 -5.65 14.39
C GLU A 74 3.39 -5.78 15.87
N SER A 75 3.29 -4.67 16.60
CA SER A 75 2.83 -4.69 17.99
C SER A 75 1.37 -5.14 18.14
N LEU A 76 0.58 -5.06 17.08
CA LEU A 76 -0.80 -5.55 17.01
C LEU A 76 -0.90 -6.98 16.43
N GLY A 77 0.22 -7.64 16.15
CA GLY A 77 0.29 -9.03 15.71
C GLY A 77 0.45 -9.24 14.19
N LEU A 78 0.73 -8.18 13.42
CA LEU A 78 1.13 -8.37 12.02
C LEU A 78 2.54 -8.99 11.98
N GLU A 79 2.69 -10.13 11.34
CA GLU A 79 3.99 -10.73 11.10
C GLU A 79 4.74 -9.98 9.99
N PHE A 80 5.87 -9.37 10.32
CA PHE A 80 6.82 -8.79 9.39
C PHE A 80 8.09 -9.63 9.36
N ASN A 81 8.39 -10.22 8.22
CA ASN A 81 9.56 -11.06 8.04
C ASN A 81 10.78 -10.21 7.65
N HIS A 82 11.58 -9.80 8.61
CA HIS A 82 12.78 -8.96 8.45
C HIS A 82 13.96 -9.77 7.90
N ILE A 83 13.87 -10.20 6.65
CA ILE A 83 14.93 -10.96 5.96
C ILE A 83 15.92 -10.07 5.21
N GLY A 84 15.65 -8.78 5.16
CA GLY A 84 16.35 -7.83 4.32
C GLY A 84 15.94 -7.89 2.85
N TYR A 85 16.45 -6.95 2.07
CA TYR A 85 16.25 -6.91 0.62
C TYR A 85 17.55 -6.56 -0.08
N LEU A 86 17.99 -7.41 -1.02
CA LEU A 86 19.19 -7.22 -1.82
C LEU A 86 18.82 -6.79 -3.24
N ARG A 87 19.25 -5.59 -3.66
CA ARG A 87 19.19 -5.17 -5.06
C ARG A 87 20.56 -5.34 -5.70
N LEU A 88 20.59 -5.92 -6.90
CA LEU A 88 21.81 -6.20 -7.62
C LEU A 88 22.12 -5.11 -8.65
N ALA A 89 23.39 -4.76 -8.79
CA ALA A 89 23.93 -3.88 -9.82
C ALA A 89 24.71 -4.70 -10.86
N ARG A 90 24.51 -4.39 -12.13
CA ARG A 90 25.25 -4.97 -13.26
C ARG A 90 26.36 -4.04 -13.78
N THR A 91 26.33 -2.77 -13.41
CA THR A 91 27.25 -1.76 -13.90
C THR A 91 27.73 -0.87 -12.76
N GLU A 92 28.90 -0.26 -12.91
CA GLU A 92 29.43 0.73 -11.96
C GLU A 92 28.47 1.92 -11.81
N ALA A 93 27.86 2.38 -12.90
CA ALA A 93 26.86 3.46 -12.83
C ALA A 93 25.67 3.12 -11.92
N GLN A 94 25.25 1.84 -11.87
CA GLN A 94 24.22 1.40 -10.93
C GLN A 94 24.76 1.36 -9.49
N MET A 95 26.03 1.00 -9.27
CA MET A 95 26.66 1.06 -7.95
C MET A 95 26.75 2.49 -7.43
N GLU A 96 27.15 3.46 -8.27
CA GLU A 96 27.16 4.88 -7.93
C GLU A 96 25.75 5.39 -7.54
N LEU A 97 24.70 4.90 -8.23
CA LEU A 97 23.31 5.20 -7.88
C LEU A 97 22.97 4.63 -6.49
N PHE A 98 23.42 3.42 -6.20
CA PHE A 98 23.22 2.79 -4.89
C PHE A 98 23.98 3.49 -3.78
N GLU A 99 25.19 4.03 -4.02
CA GLU A 99 25.94 4.85 -3.06
C GLU A 99 25.16 6.13 -2.72
N ARG A 100 24.65 6.83 -3.71
CA ARG A 100 23.80 8.01 -3.49
C ARG A 100 22.54 7.66 -2.70
N SER A 101 21.88 6.56 -3.04
CA SER A 101 20.73 6.05 -2.31
C SER A 101 21.07 5.72 -0.85
N ALA A 102 22.22 5.09 -0.61
CA ALA A 102 22.68 4.76 0.75
C ALA A 102 22.87 6.01 1.61
N GLY A 103 23.44 7.07 1.03
CA GLY A 103 23.59 8.37 1.70
C GLY A 103 22.27 9.01 2.08
N LEU A 104 21.31 9.06 1.15
CA LEU A 104 19.97 9.59 1.40
C LEU A 104 19.24 8.78 2.47
N ARG A 105 19.33 7.45 2.42
CA ARG A 105 18.71 6.54 3.37
C ARG A 105 19.28 6.69 4.79
N ALA A 106 20.60 6.87 4.91
CA ALA A 106 21.23 7.12 6.20
C ALA A 106 20.70 8.41 6.86
N GLY A 107 20.49 9.46 6.06
CA GLY A 107 19.85 10.70 6.52
C GLY A 107 18.39 10.52 6.99
N ALA A 108 17.67 9.55 6.46
CA ALA A 108 16.32 9.18 6.85
C ALA A 108 16.26 8.09 7.95
N GLY A 109 17.41 7.69 8.51
CA GLY A 109 17.48 6.70 9.58
C GLY A 109 17.38 5.24 9.14
N PHE A 110 17.51 4.95 7.84
CA PHE A 110 17.51 3.58 7.31
C PHE A 110 18.93 3.02 7.20
N ARG A 111 19.10 1.78 7.59
CA ARG A 111 20.36 1.06 7.39
C ARG A 111 20.48 0.56 5.96
N SER A 112 21.66 0.65 5.40
CA SER A 112 22.00 0.02 4.12
C SER A 112 23.48 -0.35 4.08
N ARG A 113 23.80 -1.39 3.31
CA ARG A 113 25.16 -1.87 3.10
C ARG A 113 25.38 -2.03 1.60
N LEU A 114 26.39 -1.36 1.06
CA LEU A 114 26.91 -1.66 -0.27
C LEU A 114 27.67 -2.98 -0.20
N VAL A 115 27.47 -3.84 -1.19
CA VAL A 115 28.05 -5.17 -1.25
C VAL A 115 28.78 -5.31 -2.59
N GLN A 116 30.06 -5.60 -2.55
CA GLN A 116 30.87 -5.86 -3.74
C GLN A 116 30.48 -7.23 -4.34
N ALA A 117 30.77 -7.40 -5.64
CA ALA A 117 30.37 -8.61 -6.36
C ALA A 117 30.88 -9.90 -5.72
N GLU A 118 32.10 -9.87 -5.17
CA GLU A 118 32.78 -10.99 -4.53
C GLU A 118 32.06 -11.44 -3.24
N SER A 119 31.47 -10.48 -2.51
CA SER A 119 30.79 -10.73 -1.23
C SER A 119 29.29 -11.03 -1.36
N LEU A 120 28.72 -10.96 -2.56
CA LEU A 120 27.28 -11.23 -2.76
C LEU A 120 26.89 -12.64 -2.31
N ARG A 121 27.80 -13.64 -2.48
CA ARG A 121 27.55 -15.02 -2.08
C ARG A 121 27.54 -15.25 -0.57
N GLU A 122 28.06 -14.33 0.22
CA GLU A 122 27.95 -14.38 1.68
C GLU A 122 26.49 -14.16 2.12
N LEU A 123 25.73 -13.36 1.35
CA LEU A 123 24.31 -13.11 1.57
C LEU A 123 23.42 -14.14 0.88
N VAL A 124 23.77 -14.52 -0.33
CA VAL A 124 23.00 -15.45 -1.17
C VAL A 124 23.93 -16.51 -1.76
N PRO A 125 24.18 -17.63 -1.07
CA PRO A 125 25.22 -18.63 -1.44
C PRO A 125 25.11 -19.18 -2.85
N HIS A 126 23.91 -19.32 -3.40
CA HIS A 126 23.66 -19.90 -4.73
C HIS A 126 23.52 -18.85 -5.85
N LEU A 127 23.79 -17.57 -5.55
CA LEU A 127 23.68 -16.51 -6.54
C LEU A 127 24.73 -16.66 -7.63
N ASN A 128 24.30 -16.61 -8.89
CA ASN A 128 25.23 -16.43 -10.00
C ASN A 128 25.68 -14.94 -10.05
N THR A 129 26.92 -14.69 -9.71
CA THR A 129 27.51 -13.36 -9.63
C THR A 129 28.19 -12.92 -10.93
N ALA A 130 28.21 -13.76 -11.97
CA ALA A 130 28.82 -13.40 -13.25
C ALA A 130 28.12 -12.17 -13.87
N GLY A 131 28.91 -11.16 -14.21
CA GLY A 131 28.39 -9.91 -14.79
C GLY A 131 27.68 -8.98 -13.80
N LEU A 132 27.84 -9.19 -12.48
CA LEU A 132 27.40 -8.27 -11.45
C LEU A 132 28.56 -7.38 -11.00
N ALA A 133 28.30 -6.08 -10.83
CA ALA A 133 29.22 -5.12 -10.23
C ALA A 133 29.13 -5.12 -8.70
N GLY A 134 27.96 -5.50 -8.16
CA GLY A 134 27.72 -5.52 -6.72
C GLY A 134 26.24 -5.43 -6.39
N GLY A 135 25.92 -4.80 -5.26
CA GLY A 135 24.55 -4.60 -4.82
C GLY A 135 24.40 -3.68 -3.62
N ILE A 136 23.17 -3.42 -3.24
CA ILE A 136 22.83 -2.75 -1.99
C ILE A 136 21.88 -3.62 -1.18
N PHE A 137 22.20 -3.84 0.09
CA PHE A 137 21.40 -4.61 1.04
C PHE A 137 20.78 -3.71 2.08
N GLY A 138 19.45 -3.80 2.24
CA GLY A 138 18.69 -3.12 3.28
C GLY A 138 18.25 -4.13 4.35
N PRO A 139 18.89 -4.16 5.53
CA PRO A 139 18.57 -5.15 6.58
C PRO A 139 17.22 -4.93 7.25
N ASP A 140 16.67 -3.73 7.16
CA ASP A 140 15.35 -3.38 7.74
C ASP A 140 14.19 -3.69 6.79
N ASP A 141 14.50 -4.09 5.56
CA ASP A 141 13.54 -4.48 4.54
C ASP A 141 13.09 -5.94 4.75
N GLY A 142 12.00 -6.33 4.11
CA GLY A 142 11.51 -7.68 4.23
C GLY A 142 10.19 -7.90 3.49
N TYR A 143 9.33 -8.73 4.03
CA TYR A 143 8.00 -8.96 3.48
C TYR A 143 6.95 -9.23 4.57
N ILE A 144 5.70 -9.02 4.20
CA ILE A 144 4.51 -9.34 4.98
C ILE A 144 3.59 -10.24 4.17
N ASP A 145 2.62 -10.87 4.83
CA ASP A 145 1.45 -11.42 4.14
C ASP A 145 0.42 -10.29 3.89
N PRO A 146 0.15 -9.93 2.61
CA PRO A 146 -0.81 -8.88 2.29
C PRO A 146 -2.26 -9.22 2.70
N HIS A 147 -2.62 -10.50 2.74
CA HIS A 147 -3.94 -10.92 3.22
C HIS A 147 -4.06 -10.73 4.73
N ALA A 148 -3.02 -11.08 5.49
CA ALA A 148 -2.96 -10.83 6.94
C ALA A 148 -3.06 -9.34 7.24
N LEU A 149 -2.30 -8.49 6.52
CA LEU A 149 -2.39 -7.02 6.64
C LEU A 149 -3.82 -6.52 6.39
N CYS A 150 -4.43 -6.88 5.27
CA CYS A 150 -5.77 -6.40 4.94
C CYS A 150 -6.83 -6.92 5.93
N THR A 151 -6.68 -8.14 6.43
CA THR A 151 -7.56 -8.72 7.46
C THR A 151 -7.45 -7.94 8.76
N MET A 152 -6.24 -7.65 9.22
CA MET A 152 -5.98 -6.84 10.41
C MET A 152 -6.55 -5.42 10.27
N LEU A 153 -6.30 -4.74 9.16
CA LEU A 153 -6.85 -3.40 8.89
C LEU A 153 -8.38 -3.40 8.89
N SER A 154 -9.00 -4.44 8.34
CA SER A 154 -10.45 -4.60 8.38
C SER A 154 -10.99 -4.82 9.80
N ALA A 155 -10.25 -5.51 10.66
CA ALA A 155 -10.58 -5.65 12.07
C ALA A 155 -10.47 -4.31 12.79
N LEU A 156 -9.34 -3.61 12.64
CA LEU A 156 -9.12 -2.27 13.22
C LEU A 156 -10.22 -1.28 12.79
N LEU A 157 -10.59 -1.28 11.51
CA LEU A 157 -11.68 -0.43 11.03
C LEU A 157 -12.99 -0.70 11.78
N ARG A 158 -13.35 -1.97 11.97
CA ARG A 158 -14.56 -2.38 12.70
C ARG A 158 -14.49 -2.02 14.19
N ASP A 159 -13.36 -2.20 14.83
CA ASP A 159 -13.15 -1.86 16.24
C ASP A 159 -13.34 -0.36 16.51
N HIS A 160 -13.07 0.48 15.49
CA HIS A 160 -13.34 1.93 15.52
C HIS A 160 -14.74 2.30 14.98
N GLY A 161 -15.62 1.33 14.76
CA GLY A 161 -17.01 1.57 14.34
C GLY A 161 -17.23 1.75 12.83
N GLY A 162 -16.22 1.49 12.00
CA GLY A 162 -16.38 1.44 10.54
C GLY A 162 -16.88 0.09 10.05
N GLU A 163 -17.22 0.01 8.76
CA GLU A 163 -17.82 -1.20 8.15
C GLU A 163 -17.11 -1.57 6.84
N VAL A 164 -16.94 -2.87 6.57
CA VAL A 164 -16.56 -3.41 5.26
C VAL A 164 -17.68 -4.26 4.71
N ARG A 165 -18.24 -3.84 3.57
CA ARG A 165 -19.28 -4.57 2.83
C ARG A 165 -18.65 -5.33 1.66
N GLN A 166 -18.37 -6.60 1.88
CA GLN A 166 -17.90 -7.50 0.83
C GLN A 166 -19.06 -7.93 -0.08
N TYR A 167 -18.73 -8.35 -1.31
CA TYR A 167 -19.72 -8.71 -2.34
C TYR A 167 -20.73 -7.58 -2.60
N CYS A 168 -20.26 -6.33 -2.49
CA CYS A 168 -21.04 -5.12 -2.63
C CYS A 168 -20.36 -4.21 -3.68
N ARG A 169 -20.78 -4.38 -4.95
CA ARG A 169 -20.23 -3.62 -6.07
C ARG A 169 -21.00 -2.31 -6.23
N LEU A 170 -20.25 -1.21 -6.46
CA LEU A 170 -20.81 0.05 -6.92
C LEU A 170 -21.31 -0.11 -8.36
N GLU A 171 -22.56 0.27 -8.64
CA GLU A 171 -23.20 0.17 -9.95
C GLU A 171 -23.58 1.53 -10.52
N GLY A 172 -23.86 2.51 -9.66
CA GLY A 172 -24.25 3.85 -10.09
C GLY A 172 -23.99 4.90 -9.04
N VAL A 173 -23.99 6.17 -9.47
CA VAL A 173 -23.75 7.33 -8.61
C VAL A 173 -24.75 8.42 -8.97
N ILE A 174 -25.47 8.92 -7.99
CA ILE A 174 -26.36 10.07 -8.12
C ILE A 174 -25.82 11.19 -7.24
N ARG A 175 -25.44 12.33 -7.85
CA ARG A 175 -25.01 13.51 -7.11
C ARG A 175 -26.21 14.13 -6.36
N ARG A 176 -26.00 14.51 -5.11
CA ARG A 176 -26.98 15.16 -4.22
C ARG A 176 -26.46 16.50 -3.74
N SER A 177 -27.35 17.32 -3.18
CA SER A 177 -26.94 18.52 -2.46
C SER A 177 -26.14 18.11 -1.21
N GLY A 178 -24.82 18.33 -1.24
CA GLY A 178 -23.91 18.04 -0.13
C GLY A 178 -23.31 16.62 -0.11
N GLY A 179 -23.49 15.80 -1.16
CA GLY A 179 -22.90 14.46 -1.18
C GLY A 179 -23.35 13.60 -2.37
N TYR A 180 -23.45 12.30 -2.14
CA TYR A 180 -23.74 11.31 -3.16
C TYR A 180 -24.72 10.25 -2.62
N ARG A 181 -25.55 9.73 -3.52
CA ARG A 181 -26.24 8.45 -3.37
C ARG A 181 -25.56 7.44 -4.27
N LEU A 182 -25.06 6.36 -3.67
CA LEU A 182 -24.43 5.26 -4.36
C LEU A 182 -25.42 4.13 -4.54
N GLU A 183 -25.56 3.66 -5.76
CA GLU A 183 -26.33 2.45 -6.10
C GLU A 183 -25.37 1.26 -6.10
N THR A 184 -25.69 0.22 -5.35
CA THR A 184 -24.86 -0.96 -5.19
C THR A 184 -25.65 -2.24 -5.41
N THR A 185 -24.96 -3.36 -5.63
CA THR A 185 -25.58 -4.69 -5.71
C THR A 185 -26.33 -5.10 -4.42
N LYS A 186 -26.16 -4.35 -3.32
CA LYS A 186 -26.81 -4.59 -2.03
C LYS A 186 -27.71 -3.42 -1.57
N GLY A 187 -28.23 -2.65 -2.51
CA GLY A 187 -29.08 -1.50 -2.23
C GLY A 187 -28.34 -0.16 -2.32
N THR A 188 -28.96 0.88 -1.81
CA THR A 188 -28.43 2.23 -1.91
C THR A 188 -27.77 2.69 -0.61
N LEU A 189 -26.79 3.61 -0.72
CA LEU A 189 -26.05 4.19 0.41
C LEU A 189 -25.85 5.68 0.14
N ASP A 190 -26.22 6.54 1.08
CA ASP A 190 -25.95 7.97 1.02
C ASP A 190 -24.63 8.29 1.75
N CYS A 191 -23.83 9.21 1.22
CA CYS A 191 -22.57 9.65 1.82
C CYS A 191 -22.21 11.09 1.42
N ASP A 192 -21.34 11.72 2.21
CA ASP A 192 -20.83 13.07 1.93
C ASP A 192 -19.62 13.02 0.99
N ILE A 193 -18.77 12.01 1.14
CA ILE A 193 -17.49 11.89 0.43
C ILE A 193 -17.34 10.46 -0.09
N VAL A 194 -16.76 10.33 -1.28
CA VAL A 194 -16.35 9.05 -1.85
C VAL A 194 -14.85 9.07 -2.10
N VAL A 195 -14.17 8.02 -1.63
CA VAL A 195 -12.76 7.77 -1.91
C VAL A 195 -12.66 6.61 -2.91
N ASN A 196 -12.07 6.88 -4.08
CA ASN A 196 -11.81 5.86 -5.07
C ASN A 196 -10.47 5.17 -4.81
N ALA A 197 -10.52 3.99 -4.22
CA ALA A 197 -9.38 3.10 -3.96
C ALA A 197 -9.51 1.76 -4.72
N ALA A 198 -10.18 1.78 -5.88
CA ALA A 198 -10.55 0.59 -6.66
C ALA A 198 -9.38 -0.03 -7.47
N GLY A 199 -8.11 0.37 -7.18
CA GLY A 199 -6.94 -0.19 -7.83
C GLY A 199 -7.00 -0.10 -9.35
N GLY A 200 -6.82 -1.19 -10.08
CA GLY A 200 -6.90 -1.24 -11.54
C GLY A 200 -8.28 -0.90 -12.13
N TRP A 201 -9.34 -0.86 -11.31
CA TRP A 201 -10.69 -0.46 -11.72
C TRP A 201 -11.01 1.01 -11.37
N ALA A 202 -10.04 1.76 -10.85
CA ALA A 202 -10.23 3.16 -10.50
C ALA A 202 -10.73 4.05 -11.67
N PRO A 203 -10.32 3.85 -12.94
CA PRO A 203 -10.87 4.60 -14.07
C PRO A 203 -12.37 4.38 -14.27
N GLN A 204 -12.84 3.13 -14.13
CA GLN A 204 -14.27 2.79 -14.28
C GLN A 204 -15.09 3.45 -13.16
N VAL A 205 -14.59 3.40 -11.92
CA VAL A 205 -15.22 4.10 -10.79
C VAL A 205 -15.22 5.61 -11.02
N SER A 206 -14.10 6.22 -11.43
CA SER A 206 -14.02 7.66 -11.74
C SER A 206 -15.01 8.10 -12.80
N ALA A 207 -15.20 7.27 -13.85
CA ALA A 207 -16.16 7.56 -14.92
C ALA A 207 -17.61 7.67 -14.42
N MET A 208 -17.99 6.91 -13.38
CA MET A 208 -19.31 7.03 -12.74
C MET A 208 -19.53 8.41 -12.09
N PHE A 209 -18.45 9.11 -11.75
CA PHE A 209 -18.45 10.48 -11.21
C PHE A 209 -18.27 11.56 -12.30
N GLY A 210 -18.25 11.17 -13.58
CA GLY A 210 -18.00 12.06 -14.70
C GLY A 210 -16.54 12.54 -14.81
N GLN A 211 -15.60 11.81 -14.23
CA GLN A 211 -14.18 12.15 -14.25
C GLN A 211 -13.40 11.12 -15.10
N ASN A 212 -12.41 11.60 -15.82
CA ASN A 212 -11.47 10.76 -16.55
C ASN A 212 -10.15 10.65 -15.77
N LEU A 213 -9.78 9.43 -15.38
CA LEU A 213 -8.56 9.15 -14.64
C LEU A 213 -7.57 8.42 -15.58
N CYS A 214 -6.42 9.07 -15.85
CA CYS A 214 -5.39 8.54 -16.75
C CYS A 214 -4.46 7.57 -16.04
N VAL A 215 -5.00 6.48 -15.48
CA VAL A 215 -4.25 5.37 -14.87
C VAL A 215 -4.78 4.05 -15.42
N GLY A 216 -3.95 3.02 -15.43
CA GLY A 216 -4.34 1.70 -15.89
C GLY A 216 -3.55 0.61 -15.17
N PRO A 217 -4.06 -0.63 -15.16
CA PRO A 217 -3.31 -1.76 -14.63
C PRO A 217 -2.13 -2.09 -15.55
N GLU A 218 -0.96 -2.31 -14.94
CA GLU A 218 0.23 -2.83 -15.61
C GLU A 218 0.59 -4.18 -14.99
N ARG A 219 1.10 -5.10 -15.82
CA ARG A 219 1.65 -6.39 -15.36
C ARG A 219 3.17 -6.30 -15.33
N HIS A 220 3.74 -6.68 -14.23
CA HIS A 220 5.18 -6.87 -14.02
C HIS A 220 5.50 -8.35 -13.88
#